data_e0e4b1ef088f1eb35f5e8a73b3b9d607
#
_entry.id   e0e4b1ef088f1eb35f5e8a73b3b9d607
#
_cell.length_a   1.000
_cell.length_b   1.000
_cell.length_c   1.000
_cell.angle_alpha   90.00
_cell.angle_beta   90.00
_cell.angle_gamma   90.00
#
_symmetry.space_group_name_H-M   'P 1'
#
loop_
_entity.id
_entity.type
_entity.pdbx_description
1 polymer ?
#
loop_
_entity_poly.entity_id
_entity_poly.type
_entity_poly.pdbx_seq_one_letter_code
_entity_poly.pdbx_strand_id
1 'polypeptide(L)'
;SSGTGWNYGLEITLERFLHKGFYYLATGSLFESKYKDASGRVFDTAFNNNFVCNFLTGKEFKLGNEDSPKRKSLNINANVTWAGGKRRTPLNPVYHEETDRYYKNPDYNNTFGIRLKNYFKSDLYCSFRIDGKNVTQEWGIEITNLFDHKNVFDQSFNEQTGETELTYQQGRLIIPQYRIIF
;
A
#
# COMPACT_ATOMS: atom_id res chain seq x y z
N SER A 1 -7.31 -34.30 -2.33
CA SER A 1 -6.50 -33.43 -3.21
C SER A 1 -5.22 -33.07 -2.49
N SER A 2 -4.08 -33.50 -3.00
CA SER A 2 -2.76 -33.21 -2.42
C SER A 2 -2.06 -32.15 -3.30
N GLY A 3 -2.27 -30.88 -2.98
CA GLY A 3 -1.47 -29.77 -3.52
C GLY A 3 -0.30 -29.47 -2.59
N THR A 4 0.81 -28.98 -3.12
CA THR A 4 1.98 -28.55 -2.36
C THR A 4 2.24 -27.09 -2.65
N GLY A 5 2.43 -26.26 -1.61
CA GLY A 5 2.78 -24.85 -1.75
C GLY A 5 4.16 -24.56 -1.14
N TRP A 6 4.86 -23.56 -1.65
CA TRP A 6 6.13 -23.10 -1.10
C TRP A 6 6.27 -21.58 -1.27
N ASN A 7 6.94 -21.00 -0.29
CA ASN A 7 7.32 -19.58 -0.28
C ASN A 7 8.80 -19.49 0.06
N TYR A 8 9.50 -18.61 -0.64
CA TYR A 8 10.88 -18.25 -0.29
C TYR A 8 11.14 -16.81 -0.67
N GLY A 9 12.07 -16.20 0.01
CA GLY A 9 12.39 -14.79 -0.23
C GLY A 9 13.55 -14.30 0.62
N LEU A 10 13.89 -13.04 0.40
CA LEU A 10 14.86 -12.29 1.15
C LEU A 10 14.20 -11.01 1.65
N GLU A 11 14.45 -10.67 2.90
CA GLU A 11 14.02 -9.42 3.52
C GLU A 11 15.22 -8.67 4.09
N ILE A 12 15.24 -7.35 3.86
CA ILE A 12 16.23 -6.44 4.41
C ILE A 12 15.50 -5.33 5.14
N THR A 13 15.95 -5.05 6.37
CA THR A 13 15.48 -3.92 7.17
C THR A 13 16.65 -3.03 7.53
N LEU A 14 16.51 -1.73 7.27
CA LEU A 14 17.44 -0.69 7.69
C LEU A 14 16.68 0.28 8.57
N GLU A 15 17.17 0.49 9.78
CA GLU A 15 16.53 1.35 10.77
C GLU A 15 17.52 2.34 11.37
N ARG A 16 17.05 3.57 11.56
CA ARG A 16 17.70 4.57 12.35
C ARG A 16 16.70 5.16 13.34
N PHE A 17 16.89 4.91 14.62
CA PHE A 17 16.12 5.52 15.69
C PHE A 17 16.31 7.04 15.70
N LEU A 18 15.38 7.73 16.32
CA LEU A 18 15.40 9.19 16.42
C LEU A 18 16.73 9.67 17.01
N HIS A 19 17.53 10.34 16.18
CA HIS A 19 18.79 10.96 16.56
C HIS A 19 18.90 12.34 15.94
N LYS A 20 19.12 13.36 16.76
CA LYS A 20 19.15 14.78 16.33
C LYS A 20 17.89 15.18 15.53
N GLY A 21 16.73 14.69 15.98
CA GLY A 21 15.44 14.96 15.35
C GLY A 21 15.19 14.23 14.02
N PHE A 22 16.00 13.25 13.63
CA PHE A 22 15.83 12.50 12.38
C PHE A 22 15.77 11.00 12.62
N TYR A 23 14.84 10.32 11.95
CA TYR A 23 14.70 8.88 11.95
C TYR A 23 14.28 8.35 10.58
N TYR A 24 14.54 7.08 10.32
CA TYR A 24 13.99 6.37 9.17
C TYR A 24 13.88 4.86 9.45
N LEU A 25 12.96 4.24 8.74
CA LEU A 25 12.82 2.79 8.62
C LEU A 25 12.63 2.47 7.14
N ALA A 26 13.49 1.64 6.59
CA ALA A 26 13.37 1.13 5.23
C ALA A 26 13.31 -0.40 5.28
N THR A 27 12.29 -0.98 4.68
CA THR A 27 12.16 -2.43 4.52
C THR A 27 12.01 -2.78 3.05
N GLY A 28 12.66 -3.86 2.64
CA GLY A 28 12.56 -4.38 1.28
C GLY A 28 12.49 -5.90 1.32
N SER A 29 11.45 -6.46 0.71
CA SER A 29 11.26 -7.90 0.60
C SER A 29 11.16 -8.29 -0.87
N LEU A 30 11.91 -9.31 -1.27
CA LEU A 30 11.81 -9.99 -2.55
C LEU A 30 11.39 -11.43 -2.28
N PHE A 31 10.32 -11.90 -2.91
CA PHE A 31 9.79 -13.23 -2.62
C PHE A 31 9.07 -13.85 -3.80
N GLU A 32 9.02 -15.18 -3.77
CA GLU A 32 8.22 -16.03 -4.63
C GLU A 32 7.25 -16.86 -3.80
N SER A 33 5.99 -16.92 -4.25
CA SER A 33 4.94 -17.71 -3.63
C SER A 33 4.23 -18.51 -4.71
N LYS A 34 4.40 -19.83 -4.70
CA LYS A 34 3.89 -20.74 -5.73
C LYS A 34 3.23 -21.96 -5.10
N TYR A 35 2.40 -22.62 -5.89
CA TYR A 35 1.83 -23.91 -5.52
C TYR A 35 1.77 -24.84 -6.73
N LYS A 36 1.76 -26.13 -6.44
CA LYS A 36 1.60 -27.22 -7.39
C LYS A 36 0.24 -27.85 -7.18
N ASP A 37 -0.56 -27.96 -8.24
CA ASP A 37 -1.87 -28.61 -8.18
C ASP A 37 -1.75 -30.14 -8.17
N ALA A 38 -2.89 -30.83 -8.03
CA ALA A 38 -2.94 -32.30 -8.07
C ALA A 38 -2.51 -32.91 -9.42
N SER A 39 -2.55 -32.15 -10.51
CA SER A 39 -2.08 -32.58 -11.83
C SER A 39 -0.58 -32.35 -12.06
N GLY A 40 0.12 -31.76 -11.07
CA GLY A 40 1.55 -31.49 -11.14
C GLY A 40 1.91 -30.14 -11.76
N ARG A 41 0.92 -29.30 -12.13
CA ARG A 41 1.17 -27.96 -12.68
C ARG A 41 1.52 -26.96 -11.59
N VAL A 42 2.44 -26.06 -11.87
CA VAL A 42 2.90 -25.03 -10.96
C VAL A 42 2.28 -23.68 -11.33
N PHE A 43 1.69 -23.02 -10.34
CA PHE A 43 1.07 -21.71 -10.48
C PHE A 43 1.61 -20.73 -9.43
N ASP A 44 1.52 -19.45 -9.74
CA ASP A 44 1.68 -18.41 -8.73
C ASP A 44 0.50 -18.42 -7.74
N THR A 45 0.71 -17.97 -6.52
CA THR A 45 -0.41 -17.67 -5.62
C THR A 45 -0.97 -16.28 -5.90
N ALA A 46 -2.19 -16.00 -5.44
CA ALA A 46 -2.80 -14.67 -5.52
C ALA A 46 -1.92 -13.57 -4.87
N PHE A 47 -1.09 -13.96 -3.89
CA PHE A 47 -0.25 -13.07 -3.10
C PHE A 47 1.20 -12.99 -3.60
N ASN A 48 1.52 -13.63 -4.75
CA ASN A 48 2.86 -13.55 -5.32
C ASN A 48 3.11 -12.20 -6.00
N ASN A 49 3.22 -11.16 -5.18
CA ASN A 49 3.53 -9.81 -5.64
C ASN A 49 5.01 -9.62 -6.02
N ASN A 50 5.86 -10.56 -5.66
CA ASN A 50 7.31 -10.65 -5.87
C ASN A 50 8.15 -9.64 -5.08
N PHE A 51 7.65 -8.46 -4.77
CA PHE A 51 8.38 -7.51 -3.95
C PHE A 51 7.44 -6.59 -3.15
N VAL A 52 7.93 -6.14 -1.99
CA VAL A 52 7.35 -5.06 -1.19
C VAL A 52 8.47 -4.22 -0.64
N CYS A 53 8.39 -2.90 -0.83
CA CYS A 53 9.30 -1.92 -0.27
C CYS A 53 8.51 -0.89 0.52
N ASN A 54 8.94 -0.61 1.76
CA ASN A 54 8.38 0.46 2.57
C ASN A 54 9.52 1.38 3.02
N PHE A 55 9.25 2.66 3.01
CA PHE A 55 10.16 3.68 3.52
C PHE A 55 9.39 4.68 4.37
N LEU A 56 9.70 4.72 5.65
CA LEU A 56 9.18 5.68 6.61
C LEU A 56 10.32 6.58 7.06
N THR A 57 10.11 7.89 7.08
CA THR A 57 11.10 8.84 7.59
C THR A 57 10.42 10.04 8.23
N GLY A 58 11.13 10.66 9.16
CA GLY A 58 10.65 11.89 9.78
C GLY A 58 11.78 12.76 10.29
N LYS A 59 11.51 14.05 10.29
CA LYS A 59 12.39 15.08 10.81
C LYS A 59 11.64 16.05 11.70
N GLU A 60 12.16 16.21 12.92
CA GLU A 60 11.76 17.26 13.84
C GLU A 60 12.76 18.42 13.75
N PHE A 61 12.25 19.62 13.55
CA PHE A 61 12.99 20.87 13.59
C PHE A 61 12.57 21.63 14.85
N LYS A 62 13.46 21.75 15.81
CA LYS A 62 13.25 22.61 16.99
C LYS A 62 13.34 24.08 16.56
N LEU A 63 12.34 24.87 16.94
CA LEU A 63 12.22 26.27 16.56
C LEU A 63 12.33 27.18 17.78
N GLY A 64 13.17 28.23 17.70
CA GLY A 64 13.39 29.18 18.76
C GLY A 64 14.48 28.77 19.74
N ASN A 65 14.60 29.53 20.87
CA ASN A 65 15.59 29.29 21.91
C ASN A 65 15.22 28.10 22.79
N GLU A 66 16.19 27.26 23.13
CA GLU A 66 15.99 26.10 24.01
C GLU A 66 15.56 26.50 25.43
N ASP A 67 15.91 27.69 25.89
CA ASP A 67 15.54 28.25 27.20
C ASP A 67 14.12 28.87 27.23
N SER A 68 13.40 28.86 26.12
CA SER A 68 12.05 29.42 26.05
C SER A 68 11.07 28.57 26.88
N PRO A 69 10.20 29.18 27.70
CA PRO A 69 9.15 28.47 28.42
C PRO A 69 8.12 27.78 27.49
N LYS A 70 8.11 28.14 26.23
CA LYS A 70 7.32 27.50 25.15
C LYS A 70 8.25 26.94 24.09
N ARG A 71 8.36 25.63 24.03
CA ARG A 71 9.11 24.95 22.98
C ARG A 71 8.25 24.84 21.72
N LYS A 72 8.85 25.12 20.58
CA LYS A 72 8.16 25.00 19.29
C LYS A 72 8.90 24.00 18.45
N SER A 73 8.17 23.17 17.72
CA SER A 73 8.76 22.28 16.74
C SER A 73 7.90 22.17 15.47
N LEU A 74 8.58 21.96 14.36
CA LEU A 74 7.99 21.58 13.09
C LEU A 74 8.39 20.13 12.83
N ASN A 75 7.41 19.26 12.59
CA ASN A 75 7.63 17.86 12.26
C ASN A 75 7.19 17.61 10.84
N ILE A 76 8.03 16.92 10.08
CA ILE A 76 7.74 16.48 8.70
C ILE A 76 8.00 14.99 8.66
N ASN A 77 6.97 14.22 8.32
CA ASN A 77 7.04 12.77 8.21
C ASN A 77 6.55 12.34 6.83
N ALA A 78 7.24 11.40 6.22
CA ALA A 78 6.87 10.83 4.94
C ALA A 78 6.85 9.30 5.03
N ASN A 79 5.89 8.69 4.35
CA ASN A 79 5.78 7.25 4.19
C ASN A 79 5.59 6.92 2.72
N VAL A 80 6.33 5.93 2.23
CA VAL A 80 6.21 5.42 0.86
C VAL A 80 6.08 3.92 0.91
N THR A 81 5.08 3.38 0.22
CA THR A 81 4.92 1.95 -0.03
C THR A 81 4.93 1.68 -1.52
N TRP A 82 5.78 0.78 -1.96
CA TRP A 82 5.84 0.31 -3.33
C TRP A 82 5.88 -1.22 -3.35
N ALA A 83 4.90 -1.84 -4.02
CA ALA A 83 4.76 -3.28 -4.06
C ALA A 83 4.40 -3.77 -5.45
N GLY A 84 4.73 -5.01 -5.75
CA GLY A 84 4.28 -5.65 -6.97
C GLY A 84 2.76 -5.77 -7.03
N GLY A 85 2.23 -5.78 -8.25
CA GLY A 85 0.79 -5.89 -8.49
C GLY A 85 0.21 -7.23 -8.02
N LYS A 86 -1.03 -7.21 -7.55
CA LYS A 86 -1.80 -8.42 -7.24
C LYS A 86 -1.95 -9.29 -8.48
N ARG A 87 -2.10 -10.59 -8.28
CA ARG A 87 -2.33 -11.54 -9.37
C ARG A 87 -3.80 -11.91 -9.49
N ARG A 88 -4.23 -12.15 -10.72
CA ARG A 88 -5.59 -12.57 -11.06
C ARG A 88 -5.56 -13.67 -12.11
N THR A 89 -6.59 -14.52 -12.07
CA THR A 89 -6.84 -15.51 -13.12
C THR A 89 -7.48 -14.83 -14.31
N PRO A 90 -6.99 -15.04 -15.55
CA PRO A 90 -7.66 -14.54 -16.74
C PRO A 90 -9.09 -15.04 -16.84
N LEU A 91 -9.96 -14.23 -17.42
CA LEU A 91 -11.33 -14.63 -17.73
C LEU A 91 -11.48 -14.72 -19.26
N ASN A 92 -12.13 -15.79 -19.72
CA ASN A 92 -12.56 -16.01 -21.10
C ASN A 92 -14.09 -15.98 -21.12
N PRO A 93 -14.74 -14.81 -21.13
CA PRO A 93 -16.18 -14.71 -20.99
C PRO A 93 -16.92 -15.48 -22.08
N VAL A 94 -17.98 -16.17 -21.71
CA VAL A 94 -18.85 -16.91 -22.64
C VAL A 94 -20.20 -16.22 -22.69
N TYR A 95 -20.64 -15.83 -23.89
CA TYR A 95 -21.95 -15.26 -24.11
C TYR A 95 -23.01 -16.36 -24.19
N HIS A 96 -24.15 -16.17 -23.54
CA HIS A 96 -25.29 -17.06 -23.53
C HIS A 96 -26.50 -16.35 -24.15
N GLU A 97 -26.93 -16.78 -25.32
CA GLU A 97 -28.07 -16.21 -26.05
C GLU A 97 -29.38 -16.28 -25.28
N GLU A 98 -29.63 -17.36 -24.51
CA GLU A 98 -30.86 -17.53 -23.75
C GLU A 98 -31.05 -16.48 -22.64
N THR A 99 -29.97 -15.95 -22.08
CA THR A 99 -30.03 -14.98 -20.98
C THR A 99 -29.59 -13.61 -21.40
N ASP A 100 -29.10 -13.44 -22.64
CA ASP A 100 -28.51 -12.19 -23.18
C ASP A 100 -27.41 -11.64 -22.27
N ARG A 101 -26.52 -12.53 -21.76
CA ARG A 101 -25.47 -12.20 -20.79
C ARG A 101 -24.19 -12.97 -21.03
N TYR A 102 -23.11 -12.38 -20.55
CA TYR A 102 -21.80 -13.02 -20.45
C TYR A 102 -21.65 -13.67 -19.08
N TYR A 103 -21.08 -14.88 -19.06
CA TYR A 103 -20.72 -15.59 -17.85
C TYR A 103 -19.22 -15.66 -17.67
N LYS A 104 -18.79 -15.58 -16.40
CA LYS A 104 -17.37 -15.74 -16.05
C LYS A 104 -16.91 -17.15 -16.40
N ASN A 105 -15.85 -17.23 -17.18
CA ASN A 105 -15.17 -18.48 -17.46
C ASN A 105 -13.67 -18.32 -17.15
N PRO A 106 -13.24 -18.61 -15.92
CA PRO A 106 -11.83 -18.47 -15.52
C PRO A 106 -10.95 -19.46 -16.29
N ASP A 107 -9.82 -18.99 -16.76
CA ASP A 107 -8.78 -19.84 -17.35
C ASP A 107 -7.98 -20.54 -16.24
N TYR A 108 -8.44 -21.71 -15.85
CA TYR A 108 -7.76 -22.54 -14.85
C TYR A 108 -6.42 -23.13 -15.30
N ASN A 109 -6.07 -23.03 -16.60
CA ASN A 109 -4.75 -23.40 -17.09
C ASN A 109 -3.72 -22.28 -16.85
N ASN A 110 -4.19 -21.07 -16.57
CA ASN A 110 -3.36 -19.90 -16.29
C ASN A 110 -3.80 -19.20 -14.97
N THR A 111 -4.05 -19.99 -13.93
CA THR A 111 -4.49 -19.48 -12.63
C THR A 111 -3.48 -18.49 -12.06
N PHE A 112 -3.94 -17.28 -11.68
CA PHE A 112 -3.14 -16.15 -11.23
C PHE A 112 -2.05 -15.69 -12.20
N GLY A 113 -2.20 -15.99 -13.50
CA GLY A 113 -1.21 -15.65 -14.53
C GLY A 113 -1.15 -14.17 -14.91
N ILE A 114 -2.22 -13.41 -14.69
CA ILE A 114 -2.22 -11.96 -14.93
C ILE A 114 -1.71 -11.22 -13.69
N ARG A 115 -0.77 -10.29 -13.91
CA ARG A 115 -0.29 -9.37 -12.89
C ARG A 115 -0.86 -7.98 -13.15
N LEU A 116 -1.54 -7.42 -12.16
CA LEU A 116 -2.04 -6.05 -12.20
C LEU A 116 -0.89 -5.05 -12.06
N LYS A 117 -1.19 -3.75 -12.28
CA LYS A 117 -0.21 -2.67 -12.07
C LYS A 117 0.33 -2.69 -10.65
N ASN A 118 1.58 -2.30 -10.49
CA ASN A 118 2.22 -2.20 -9.18
C ASN A 118 1.46 -1.20 -8.30
N TYR A 119 1.44 -1.51 -7.01
CA TYR A 119 0.92 -0.63 -5.98
C TYR A 119 1.98 0.43 -5.63
N PHE A 120 1.55 1.68 -5.56
CA PHE A 120 2.39 2.78 -5.09
C PHE A 120 1.54 3.75 -4.26
N LYS A 121 1.97 4.02 -3.04
CA LYS A 121 1.35 5.00 -2.16
C LYS A 121 2.42 5.81 -1.46
N SER A 122 2.21 7.11 -1.36
CA SER A 122 3.06 8.03 -0.62
C SER A 122 2.20 8.94 0.23
N ASP A 123 2.55 9.06 1.49
CA ASP A 123 1.85 9.90 2.44
C ASP A 123 2.82 10.93 3.03
N LEU A 124 2.34 12.12 3.31
CA LEU A 124 3.08 13.20 3.93
C LEU A 124 2.31 13.75 5.12
N TYR A 125 2.95 13.86 6.26
CA TYR A 125 2.41 14.51 7.44
C TYR A 125 3.31 15.67 7.86
N CYS A 126 2.74 16.86 8.00
CA CYS A 126 3.42 18.04 8.52
C CYS A 126 2.68 18.54 9.75
N SER A 127 3.37 18.78 10.86
CA SER A 127 2.76 19.38 12.04
C SER A 127 3.63 20.45 12.66
N PHE A 128 2.95 21.45 13.19
CA PHE A 128 3.54 22.49 14.02
C PHE A 128 3.04 22.33 15.45
N ARG A 129 3.98 22.19 16.38
CA ARG A 129 3.71 21.92 17.79
C ARG A 129 4.26 23.03 18.67
N ILE A 130 3.46 23.42 19.68
CA ILE A 130 3.84 24.35 20.74
C ILE A 130 3.64 23.64 22.08
N ASP A 131 4.74 23.36 22.78
CA ASP A 131 4.72 22.82 24.14
C ASP A 131 4.76 23.98 25.13
N GLY A 132 3.64 24.23 25.79
CA GLY A 132 3.53 25.18 26.91
C GLY A 132 3.78 24.47 28.24
N LYS A 133 3.70 25.21 29.33
CA LYS A 133 3.92 24.68 30.69
C LYS A 133 2.86 23.66 31.10
N ASN A 134 1.61 23.89 30.75
CA ASN A 134 0.47 23.05 31.15
C ASN A 134 -0.29 22.47 29.94
N VAL A 135 -0.10 23.01 28.75
CA VAL A 135 -0.88 22.63 27.55
C VAL A 135 0.06 22.57 26.36
N THR A 136 -0.02 21.50 25.63
CA THR A 136 0.60 21.35 24.31
C THR A 136 -0.46 21.48 23.23
N GLN A 137 -0.18 22.25 22.20
CA GLN A 137 -1.02 22.42 21.02
C GLN A 137 -0.27 21.97 19.78
N GLU A 138 -0.95 21.23 18.92
CA GLU A 138 -0.40 20.73 17.66
C GLU A 138 -1.40 20.91 16.52
N TRP A 139 -0.97 21.55 15.46
CA TRP A 139 -1.68 21.68 14.18
C TRP A 139 -0.97 20.83 13.14
N GLY A 140 -1.71 19.96 12.50
CA GLY A 140 -1.18 19.03 11.51
C GLY A 140 -1.98 19.06 10.22
N ILE A 141 -1.31 18.68 9.14
CA ILE A 141 -1.92 18.37 7.85
C ILE A 141 -1.34 17.04 7.40
N GLU A 142 -2.22 16.07 7.17
CA GLU A 142 -1.89 14.80 6.57
C GLU A 142 -2.37 14.78 5.12
N ILE A 143 -1.50 14.42 4.20
CA ILE A 143 -1.81 14.21 2.79
C ILE A 143 -1.57 12.74 2.49
N THR A 144 -2.65 11.98 2.33
CA THR A 144 -2.56 10.58 1.92
C THR A 144 -2.56 10.48 0.41
N ASN A 145 -1.82 9.52 -0.13
CA ASN A 145 -1.63 9.33 -1.56
C ASN A 145 -1.23 10.63 -2.28
N LEU A 146 -0.11 11.23 -1.84
CA LEU A 146 0.40 12.55 -2.25
C LEU A 146 0.43 12.75 -3.78
N PHE A 147 0.75 11.71 -4.55
CA PHE A 147 0.84 11.76 -6.01
C PHE A 147 -0.46 11.37 -6.72
N ASP A 148 -1.55 11.11 -5.96
CA ASP A 148 -2.85 10.69 -6.50
C ASP A 148 -2.75 9.45 -7.41
N HIS A 149 -1.87 8.50 -7.04
CA HIS A 149 -1.68 7.29 -7.81
C HIS A 149 -2.93 6.39 -7.75
N LYS A 150 -3.39 5.93 -8.90
CA LYS A 150 -4.56 5.05 -9.01
C LYS A 150 -4.16 3.60 -8.73
N ASN A 151 -4.20 3.21 -7.47
CA ASN A 151 -4.00 1.83 -7.05
C ASN A 151 -5.25 1.00 -7.30
N VAL A 152 -5.10 -0.15 -7.92
CA VAL A 152 -6.22 -1.06 -8.14
C VAL A 152 -6.63 -1.67 -6.80
N PHE A 153 -7.91 -1.50 -6.44
CA PHE A 153 -8.52 -2.10 -5.27
C PHE A 153 -9.04 -3.50 -5.59
N ASP A 154 -9.91 -3.58 -6.59
CA ASP A 154 -10.54 -4.82 -7.02
C ASP A 154 -10.85 -4.80 -8.51
N GLN A 155 -11.30 -5.93 -9.01
CA GLN A 155 -11.69 -6.15 -10.38
C GLN A 155 -13.09 -6.82 -10.39
N SER A 156 -14.06 -6.14 -10.97
CA SER A 156 -15.42 -6.64 -11.16
C SER A 156 -15.63 -7.09 -12.60
N PHE A 157 -16.49 -8.05 -12.79
CA PHE A 157 -16.89 -8.53 -14.11
C PHE A 157 -18.28 -7.99 -14.44
N ASN A 158 -18.42 -7.37 -15.59
CA ASN A 158 -19.68 -6.87 -16.08
C ASN A 158 -20.37 -7.94 -16.97
N GLU A 159 -21.46 -8.51 -16.49
CA GLU A 159 -22.19 -9.57 -17.19
C GLU A 159 -22.90 -9.10 -18.47
N GLN A 160 -23.12 -7.79 -18.63
CA GLN A 160 -23.77 -7.23 -19.82
C GLN A 160 -22.77 -7.02 -20.97
N THR A 161 -21.55 -6.57 -20.66
CA THR A 161 -20.53 -6.28 -21.68
C THR A 161 -19.50 -7.38 -21.85
N GLY A 162 -19.40 -8.32 -20.90
CA GLY A 162 -18.34 -9.33 -20.86
C GLY A 162 -16.97 -8.77 -20.50
N GLU A 163 -16.89 -7.51 -20.13
CA GLU A 163 -15.64 -6.83 -19.81
C GLU A 163 -15.34 -6.91 -18.32
N THR A 164 -14.08 -6.68 -18.01
CA THR A 164 -13.58 -6.59 -16.65
C THR A 164 -13.29 -5.15 -16.29
N GLU A 165 -13.96 -4.63 -15.28
CA GLU A 165 -13.82 -3.26 -14.79
C GLU A 165 -12.88 -3.22 -13.57
N LEU A 166 -12.01 -2.20 -13.52
CA LEU A 166 -11.11 -1.99 -12.39
C LEU A 166 -11.71 -0.96 -11.44
N THR A 167 -11.83 -1.34 -10.17
CA THR A 167 -12.13 -0.41 -9.09
C THR A 167 -10.83 0.05 -8.45
N TYR A 168 -10.71 1.34 -8.20
CA TYR A 168 -9.49 1.93 -7.61
C TYR A 168 -9.69 2.25 -6.14
N GLN A 169 -8.58 2.22 -5.40
CA GLN A 169 -8.54 2.73 -4.02
C GLN A 169 -8.76 4.24 -4.00
N GLN A 170 -9.00 4.77 -2.81
CA GLN A 170 -9.17 6.20 -2.60
C GLN A 170 -7.96 6.98 -3.15
N GLY A 171 -8.23 8.04 -3.90
CA GLY A 171 -7.24 8.99 -4.39
C GLY A 171 -6.64 9.84 -3.26
N ARG A 172 -6.06 10.98 -3.63
CA ARG A 172 -5.49 11.93 -2.67
C ARG A 172 -6.55 12.43 -1.69
N LEU A 173 -6.19 12.43 -0.40
CA LEU A 173 -7.00 13.03 0.66
C LEU A 173 -6.13 13.95 1.51
N ILE A 174 -6.66 15.13 1.83
CA ILE A 174 -6.01 16.11 2.72
C ILE A 174 -6.82 16.18 4.00
N ILE A 175 -6.16 15.88 5.13
CA ILE A 175 -6.80 15.79 6.44
C ILE A 175 -6.14 16.80 7.38
N PRO A 176 -6.79 17.95 7.68
CA PRO A 176 -6.33 18.85 8.71
C PRO A 176 -6.56 18.22 10.10
N GLN A 177 -5.64 18.43 11.02
CA GLN A 177 -5.69 17.88 12.37
C GLN A 177 -5.37 18.98 13.38
N TYR A 178 -6.06 18.97 14.51
CA TYR A 178 -5.74 19.78 15.65
C TYR A 178 -5.80 18.94 16.92
N ARG A 179 -4.77 19.02 17.75
CA ARG A 179 -4.64 18.26 18.99
C ARG A 179 -4.28 19.19 20.15
N ILE A 180 -4.98 19.02 21.27
CA ILE A 180 -4.65 19.63 22.56
C ILE A 180 -4.30 18.50 23.53
N ILE A 181 -3.20 18.66 24.27
CA ILE A 181 -2.74 17.73 25.31
C ILE A 181 -2.57 18.55 26.60
N PHE A 182 -3.27 18.13 27.65
CA PHE A 182 -3.28 18.76 28.98
C PHE A 182 -2.33 18.06 29.94
#